data_4f04da53c1e1adba918bac2deea9a2e5
#
_entry.id   4f04da53c1e1adba918bac2deea9a2e5
#
_cell.length_a   1.000
_cell.length_b   1.000
_cell.length_c   1.000
_cell.angle_alpha   90.00
_cell.angle_beta   90.00
_cell.angle_gamma   90.00
#
_symmetry.space_group_name_H-M   'P 1'
#
loop_
_entity.id
_entity.type
_entity.pdbx_description
1 polymer ?
#
loop_
_entity_poly.entity_id
_entity_poly.type
_entity_poly.pdbx_seq_one_letter_code
_entity_poly.pdbx_strand_id
1 'polypeptide(L)'
;MKTDIEIAQEAEMMPIKNVAEQLGITEDDIELYGKYKAKISNEYYEKIKDNEDGKLILVTAINPTPAGEGKTTVTVGLGEAFGQLNKKAVIALREPSLGPCFGIKGGAAGGGYAQVVPMEDMNLHFTGDFHAITSANNLLAAMLDNSIQQGNVLNIDPNQVVWKRCVDMNDRVLRNVVVGLGRKVDGTVREDHFVITVASEIMAILCLATSYADLKERLGKIIVAYTYDGQPVTAKDVKAVGAMAALLKDAMKPNIIQTLEHTPALVHGGPLANIAHGCNSVKATKTALKMADYVITEAGFGADLGAEKFMDIKCRKAGLKPDCVVLVATVRALKYNGGVPKDQLSEENLDALKKGIVNLEKHIENLQLFGVPVVVTLNQFITDTEAEYEYIKNFCEERGCEFALAEVWAKGGEGGKALAEKVIETIENKPSNYAPLYPDDMSIKEKIETIATKIYGADGVTYSPEAEKAIANIEKMGYKEYPVCMAKNQFSFSDDKTKLGRPTGFKINIRDVYVSAGAGFVVALTGSIMTMPGLSKSPAAFGIDLTDDGKITGLF
;
A
#
# COMPACT_ATOMS: atom_id res chain seq x y z
N MET A 1 0.42 -30.84 3.17
CA MET A 1 0.24 -29.72 2.23
C MET A 1 1.52 -28.89 2.27
N LYS A 2 2.09 -28.53 1.11
CA LYS A 2 3.32 -27.74 1.05
C LYS A 2 3.06 -26.31 1.54
N THR A 3 4.05 -25.74 2.22
CA THR A 3 4.04 -24.33 2.63
C THR A 3 4.31 -23.41 1.43
N ASP A 4 4.00 -22.12 1.57
CA ASP A 4 4.21 -21.16 0.48
C ASP A 4 5.68 -21.09 0.07
N ILE A 5 6.63 -21.11 1.02
CA ILE A 5 8.06 -21.12 0.70
C ILE A 5 8.51 -22.41 -0.01
N GLU A 6 7.96 -23.57 0.37
CA GLU A 6 8.27 -24.83 -0.31
C GLU A 6 7.79 -24.81 -1.76
N ILE A 7 6.60 -24.30 -2.02
CA ILE A 7 6.07 -24.12 -3.38
C ILE A 7 6.97 -23.17 -4.18
N ALA A 8 7.34 -22.04 -3.58
CA ALA A 8 8.20 -21.05 -4.23
C ALA A 8 9.61 -21.58 -4.55
N GLN A 9 10.20 -22.35 -3.63
CA GLN A 9 11.54 -22.94 -3.81
C GLN A 9 11.58 -24.05 -4.86
N GLU A 10 10.47 -24.74 -5.09
CA GLU A 10 10.35 -25.77 -6.13
C GLU A 10 10.00 -25.18 -7.49
N ALA A 11 9.74 -23.89 -7.59
CA ALA A 11 9.34 -23.24 -8.84
C ALA A 11 10.47 -23.26 -9.87
N GLU A 12 10.12 -23.62 -11.11
CA GLU A 12 11.01 -23.50 -12.26
C GLU A 12 10.89 -22.08 -12.82
N MET A 13 11.78 -21.19 -12.39
CA MET A 13 11.77 -19.80 -12.85
C MET A 13 12.38 -19.66 -14.23
N MET A 14 11.75 -18.84 -15.07
CA MET A 14 12.27 -18.39 -16.34
C MET A 14 13.33 -17.30 -16.11
N PRO A 15 14.45 -17.25 -16.85
CA PRO A 15 15.36 -16.11 -16.78
C PRO A 15 14.61 -14.79 -16.98
N ILE A 16 14.91 -13.78 -16.17
CA ILE A 16 14.13 -12.53 -16.18
C ILE A 16 14.12 -11.81 -17.53
N LYS A 17 15.20 -11.93 -18.31
CA LYS A 17 15.23 -11.39 -19.67
C LYS A 17 14.15 -11.99 -20.57
N ASN A 18 13.85 -13.27 -20.40
CA ASN A 18 12.81 -13.96 -21.17
C ASN A 18 11.40 -13.54 -20.70
N VAL A 19 11.23 -13.28 -19.40
CA VAL A 19 9.99 -12.69 -18.86
C VAL A 19 9.77 -11.31 -19.46
N ALA A 20 10.80 -10.48 -19.50
CA ALA A 20 10.73 -9.13 -20.08
C ALA A 20 10.40 -9.16 -21.57
N GLU A 21 10.92 -10.12 -22.33
CA GLU A 21 10.63 -10.29 -23.75
C GLU A 21 9.14 -10.50 -24.04
N GLN A 22 8.38 -11.11 -23.14
CA GLN A 22 6.91 -11.24 -23.26
C GLN A 22 6.21 -9.87 -23.37
N LEU A 23 6.82 -8.82 -22.85
CA LEU A 23 6.32 -7.46 -22.86
C LEU A 23 6.97 -6.59 -23.95
N GLY A 24 7.82 -7.17 -24.77
CA GLY A 24 8.58 -6.43 -25.78
C GLY A 24 9.76 -5.66 -25.21
N ILE A 25 10.21 -5.97 -24.00
CA ILE A 25 11.38 -5.35 -23.37
C ILE A 25 12.62 -6.13 -23.77
N THR A 26 13.62 -5.44 -24.30
CA THR A 26 14.90 -6.05 -24.66
C THR A 26 15.88 -6.04 -23.48
N GLU A 27 16.94 -6.83 -23.56
CA GLU A 27 17.98 -6.86 -22.52
C GLU A 27 18.66 -5.50 -22.31
N ASP A 28 18.73 -4.66 -23.34
CA ASP A 28 19.27 -3.30 -23.27
C ASP A 28 18.37 -2.33 -22.46
N ASP A 29 17.11 -2.66 -22.28
CA ASP A 29 16.12 -1.84 -21.56
C ASP A 29 15.98 -2.21 -20.08
N ILE A 30 16.73 -3.22 -19.59
CA ILE A 30 16.72 -3.67 -18.22
C ILE A 30 18.13 -3.70 -17.62
N GLU A 31 18.19 -3.56 -16.30
CA GLU A 31 19.39 -3.76 -15.50
C GLU A 31 19.22 -5.04 -14.69
N LEU A 32 20.06 -6.05 -14.96
CA LEU A 32 19.98 -7.35 -14.31
C LEU A 32 20.48 -7.29 -12.85
N TYR A 33 19.69 -7.84 -11.95
CA TYR A 33 20.03 -8.08 -10.54
C TYR A 33 20.08 -9.59 -10.30
N GLY A 34 21.01 -10.28 -11.00
CA GLY A 34 21.05 -11.72 -11.07
C GLY A 34 20.17 -12.27 -12.20
N LYS A 35 19.88 -13.58 -12.15
CA LYS A 35 19.19 -14.27 -13.24
C LYS A 35 17.68 -14.01 -13.30
N TYR A 36 17.06 -13.74 -12.13
CA TYR A 36 15.60 -13.78 -11.97
C TYR A 36 14.97 -12.44 -11.57
N LYS A 37 15.77 -11.38 -11.42
CA LYS A 37 15.33 -10.04 -11.08
C LYS A 37 15.97 -9.01 -11.99
N ALA A 38 15.26 -7.94 -12.27
CA ALA A 38 15.84 -6.81 -13.01
C ALA A 38 15.10 -5.52 -12.66
N LYS A 39 15.69 -4.39 -13.01
CA LYS A 39 15.04 -3.09 -13.02
C LYS A 39 14.78 -2.66 -14.46
N ILE A 40 13.66 -2.00 -14.69
CA ILE A 40 13.31 -1.41 -15.99
C ILE A 40 13.95 -0.02 -16.07
N SER A 41 14.68 0.25 -17.15
CA SER A 41 15.34 1.54 -17.36
C SER A 41 14.35 2.68 -17.59
N ASN A 42 14.75 3.89 -17.23
CA ASN A 42 13.95 5.09 -17.52
C ASN A 42 13.84 5.35 -19.04
N GLU A 43 14.88 5.00 -19.78
CA GLU A 43 14.94 5.13 -21.24
C GLU A 43 13.85 4.26 -21.91
N TYR A 44 13.56 3.08 -21.35
CA TYR A 44 12.48 2.25 -21.86
C TYR A 44 11.12 2.94 -21.72
N TYR A 45 10.84 3.56 -20.56
CA TYR A 45 9.59 4.29 -20.39
C TYR A 45 9.45 5.43 -21.41
N GLU A 46 10.54 6.15 -21.69
CA GLU A 46 10.53 7.21 -22.72
C GLU A 46 10.19 6.70 -24.13
N LYS A 47 10.57 5.46 -24.44
CA LYS A 47 10.24 4.81 -25.72
C LYS A 47 8.74 4.47 -25.84
N ILE A 48 8.07 4.14 -24.73
CA ILE A 48 6.70 3.62 -24.72
C ILE A 48 5.65 4.60 -24.18
N LYS A 49 6.04 5.74 -23.65
CA LYS A 49 5.15 6.69 -22.97
C LYS A 49 3.96 7.17 -23.80
N ASP A 50 4.10 7.15 -25.13
CA ASP A 50 3.04 7.58 -26.06
C ASP A 50 2.14 6.41 -26.54
N ASN A 51 2.38 5.19 -26.08
CA ASN A 51 1.50 4.07 -26.34
C ASN A 51 0.13 4.29 -25.67
N GLU A 52 -0.91 3.66 -26.22
CA GLU A 52 -2.20 3.64 -25.55
C GLU A 52 -2.13 2.87 -24.22
N ASP A 53 -2.86 3.34 -23.24
CA ASP A 53 -2.97 2.65 -21.95
C ASP A 53 -3.79 1.37 -22.07
N GLY A 54 -3.32 0.30 -21.43
CA GLY A 54 -4.11 -0.87 -21.16
C GLY A 54 -5.22 -0.58 -20.13
N LYS A 55 -5.98 -1.59 -19.79
CA LYS A 55 -7.05 -1.52 -18.79
C LYS A 55 -6.50 -1.67 -17.39
N LEU A 56 -6.87 -0.76 -16.49
CA LEU A 56 -6.41 -0.73 -15.10
C LEU A 56 -7.47 -1.38 -14.19
N ILE A 57 -7.06 -2.44 -13.50
CA ILE A 57 -7.90 -3.20 -12.58
C ILE A 57 -7.33 -3.05 -11.17
N LEU A 58 -8.13 -2.51 -10.27
CA LEU A 58 -7.78 -2.41 -8.86
C LEU A 58 -8.37 -3.61 -8.11
N VAL A 59 -7.52 -4.35 -7.40
CA VAL A 59 -7.96 -5.36 -6.44
C VAL A 59 -7.92 -4.76 -5.04
N THR A 60 -9.03 -4.83 -4.35
CA THR A 60 -9.18 -4.39 -2.97
C THR A 60 -9.96 -5.43 -2.18
N ALA A 61 -10.25 -5.19 -0.92
CA ALA A 61 -10.94 -6.14 -0.05
C ALA A 61 -11.87 -5.43 0.93
N ILE A 62 -12.73 -6.21 1.57
CA ILE A 62 -13.47 -5.76 2.75
C ILE A 62 -12.50 -5.53 3.92
N ASN A 63 -12.99 -5.01 5.05
CA ASN A 63 -12.13 -4.79 6.22
C ASN A 63 -11.36 -6.07 6.58
N PRO A 64 -10.03 -5.99 6.81
CA PRO A 64 -9.24 -7.15 7.15
C PRO A 64 -9.64 -7.73 8.51
N THR A 65 -9.58 -9.06 8.59
CA THR A 65 -9.81 -9.82 9.82
C THR A 65 -8.52 -10.55 10.23
N PRO A 66 -8.45 -11.09 11.46
CA PRO A 66 -7.29 -11.87 11.89
C PRO A 66 -6.98 -13.10 11.02
N ALA A 67 -7.97 -13.56 10.22
CA ALA A 67 -7.81 -14.70 9.32
C ALA A 67 -7.14 -14.35 7.99
N GLY A 68 -7.12 -13.04 7.62
CA GLY A 68 -6.69 -12.57 6.31
C GLY A 68 -7.74 -12.85 5.21
N GLU A 69 -7.76 -12.01 4.17
CA GLU A 69 -8.71 -12.13 3.04
C GLU A 69 -8.06 -12.65 1.76
N GLY A 70 -6.73 -12.74 1.72
CA GLY A 70 -6.00 -13.23 0.56
C GLY A 70 -6.00 -12.30 -0.63
N LYS A 71 -6.05 -10.99 -0.41
CA LYS A 71 -6.09 -9.98 -1.47
C LYS A 71 -4.92 -10.09 -2.44
N THR A 72 -3.68 -10.18 -1.96
CA THR A 72 -2.51 -10.33 -2.81
C THR A 72 -2.52 -11.64 -3.57
N THR A 73 -2.93 -12.73 -2.94
CA THR A 73 -3.10 -14.04 -3.58
C THR A 73 -4.09 -13.95 -4.74
N VAL A 74 -5.22 -13.29 -4.53
CA VAL A 74 -6.22 -13.06 -5.61
C VAL A 74 -5.64 -12.17 -6.71
N THR A 75 -4.90 -11.14 -6.37
CA THR A 75 -4.27 -10.24 -7.34
C THR A 75 -3.31 -11.01 -8.26
N VAL A 76 -2.44 -11.82 -7.68
CA VAL A 76 -1.47 -12.64 -8.42
C VAL A 76 -2.19 -13.70 -9.26
N GLY A 77 -3.13 -14.43 -8.65
CA GLY A 77 -3.88 -15.48 -9.35
C GLY A 77 -4.74 -14.93 -10.49
N LEU A 78 -5.29 -13.73 -10.35
CA LEU A 78 -6.00 -13.05 -11.42
C LEU A 78 -5.07 -12.72 -12.60
N GLY A 79 -3.86 -12.21 -12.32
CA GLY A 79 -2.86 -11.97 -13.36
C GLY A 79 -2.45 -13.25 -14.08
N GLU A 80 -2.24 -14.34 -13.36
CA GLU A 80 -1.97 -15.66 -13.95
C GLU A 80 -3.13 -16.13 -14.82
N ALA A 81 -4.38 -15.92 -14.37
CA ALA A 81 -5.57 -16.29 -15.13
C ALA A 81 -5.68 -15.52 -16.46
N PHE A 82 -5.36 -14.23 -16.46
CA PHE A 82 -5.27 -13.45 -17.71
C PHE A 82 -4.26 -14.06 -18.68
N GLY A 83 -3.08 -14.48 -18.16
CA GLY A 83 -2.07 -15.17 -18.95
C GLY A 83 -2.60 -16.48 -19.57
N GLN A 84 -3.33 -17.28 -18.81
CA GLN A 84 -3.96 -18.51 -19.30
C GLN A 84 -5.06 -18.25 -20.36
N LEU A 85 -5.68 -17.08 -20.33
CA LEU A 85 -6.63 -16.64 -21.37
C LEU A 85 -5.94 -15.97 -22.57
N ASN A 86 -4.63 -16.08 -22.67
CA ASN A 86 -3.81 -15.47 -23.71
C ASN A 86 -3.94 -13.95 -23.79
N LYS A 87 -4.14 -13.30 -22.66
CA LYS A 87 -4.18 -11.84 -22.54
C LYS A 87 -2.81 -11.34 -22.11
N LYS A 88 -2.38 -10.23 -22.68
CA LYS A 88 -1.13 -9.56 -22.28
C LYS A 88 -1.40 -8.76 -21.00
N ALA A 89 -0.99 -9.32 -19.87
CA ALA A 89 -1.25 -8.76 -18.55
C ALA A 89 0.03 -8.58 -17.75
N VAL A 90 0.05 -7.55 -16.91
CA VAL A 90 1.12 -7.27 -15.94
C VAL A 90 0.49 -7.02 -14.57
N ILE A 91 1.10 -7.58 -13.55
CA ILE A 91 0.73 -7.33 -12.16
C ILE A 91 1.64 -6.23 -11.62
N ALA A 92 1.09 -5.28 -10.86
CA ALA A 92 1.86 -4.24 -10.19
C ALA A 92 1.60 -4.29 -8.68
N LEU A 93 2.65 -4.55 -7.91
CA LEU A 93 2.60 -4.83 -6.48
C LEU A 93 3.50 -3.89 -5.67
N ARG A 94 3.22 -3.83 -4.37
CA ARG A 94 4.14 -3.21 -3.41
C ARG A 94 5.27 -4.16 -3.05
N GLU A 95 6.44 -3.60 -2.76
CA GLU A 95 7.56 -4.32 -2.18
C GLU A 95 7.32 -4.51 -0.67
N PRO A 96 7.51 -5.73 -0.11
CA PRO A 96 7.29 -5.98 1.30
C PRO A 96 8.40 -5.40 2.18
N SER A 97 8.01 -4.99 3.40
CA SER A 97 8.91 -4.52 4.46
C SER A 97 9.42 -5.68 5.30
N LEU A 98 10.66 -5.61 5.77
CA LEU A 98 11.25 -6.61 6.67
C LEU A 98 10.52 -6.72 8.00
N GLY A 99 10.04 -5.60 8.55
CA GLY A 99 9.37 -5.58 9.84
C GLY A 99 8.20 -6.56 9.91
N PRO A 100 7.21 -6.47 9.03
CA PRO A 100 6.11 -7.45 8.96
C PRO A 100 6.56 -8.88 8.67
N CYS A 101 7.57 -9.08 7.82
CA CYS A 101 8.09 -10.42 7.52
C CYS A 101 8.60 -11.16 8.77
N PHE A 102 9.29 -10.44 9.65
CA PHE A 102 9.83 -11.00 10.90
C PHE A 102 8.87 -10.85 12.09
N GLY A 103 7.86 -10.01 11.98
CA GLY A 103 6.92 -9.69 13.05
C GLY A 103 5.63 -10.48 13.00
N ILE A 104 4.90 -10.37 11.92
CA ILE A 104 3.60 -11.00 11.72
C ILE A 104 3.71 -11.95 10.53
N LYS A 105 3.26 -13.19 10.70
CA LYS A 105 3.25 -14.16 9.61
C LYS A 105 2.32 -13.67 8.48
N GLY A 106 2.86 -13.57 7.27
CA GLY A 106 2.15 -13.15 6.07
C GLY A 106 3.00 -12.25 5.18
N GLY A 107 3.34 -12.71 3.99
CA GLY A 107 4.13 -11.99 3.00
C GLY A 107 3.27 -11.23 1.99
N ALA A 108 3.91 -10.35 1.22
CA ALA A 108 3.29 -9.63 0.13
C ALA A 108 3.49 -10.32 -1.23
N ALA A 109 3.93 -11.57 -1.25
CA ALA A 109 4.22 -12.35 -2.46
C ALA A 109 3.02 -13.15 -2.99
N GLY A 110 1.89 -13.15 -2.29
CA GLY A 110 0.77 -14.04 -2.54
C GLY A 110 0.86 -15.32 -1.71
N GLY A 111 0.21 -16.38 -2.12
CA GLY A 111 0.23 -17.65 -1.40
C GLY A 111 -0.19 -18.84 -2.27
N GLY A 112 0.17 -20.05 -1.82
CA GLY A 112 -0.12 -21.27 -2.57
C GLY A 112 0.47 -21.24 -3.96
N TYR A 113 -0.36 -21.55 -4.94
CA TYR A 113 0.03 -21.55 -6.36
C TYR A 113 -0.19 -20.19 -7.05
N ALA A 114 -0.53 -19.15 -6.31
CA ALA A 114 -0.64 -17.77 -6.77
C ALA A 114 0.40 -16.90 -6.06
N GLN A 115 1.66 -17.04 -6.46
CA GLN A 115 2.80 -16.33 -5.88
C GLN A 115 3.65 -15.66 -6.96
N VAL A 116 4.30 -14.56 -6.57
CA VAL A 116 5.43 -13.98 -7.31
C VAL A 116 6.75 -14.53 -6.79
N VAL A 117 7.67 -14.78 -7.68
CA VAL A 117 8.99 -15.37 -7.39
C VAL A 117 10.11 -14.58 -8.09
N PRO A 118 11.31 -14.49 -7.51
CA PRO A 118 11.81 -15.19 -6.31
C PRO A 118 11.26 -14.58 -5.01
N MET A 119 10.51 -15.36 -4.25
CA MET A 119 9.79 -14.90 -3.05
C MET A 119 10.74 -14.51 -1.91
N GLU A 120 11.79 -15.29 -1.69
CA GLU A 120 12.78 -15.04 -0.65
C GLU A 120 13.48 -13.69 -0.86
N ASP A 121 13.94 -13.43 -2.06
CA ASP A 121 14.61 -12.17 -2.41
C ASP A 121 13.67 -10.98 -2.21
N MET A 122 12.44 -11.10 -2.71
CA MET A 122 11.46 -10.04 -2.58
C MET A 122 11.13 -9.70 -1.12
N ASN A 123 11.02 -10.69 -0.26
CA ASN A 123 10.68 -10.49 1.16
C ASN A 123 11.87 -10.08 2.03
N LEU A 124 13.11 -10.36 1.64
CA LEU A 124 14.30 -10.08 2.43
C LEU A 124 15.11 -8.92 1.83
N HIS A 125 15.98 -9.19 0.89
CA HIS A 125 16.82 -8.20 0.21
C HIS A 125 16.59 -8.27 -1.29
N PHE A 126 15.75 -7.38 -1.78
CA PHE A 126 15.31 -7.41 -3.18
C PHE A 126 16.37 -6.84 -4.13
N THR A 127 16.35 -5.53 -4.33
CA THR A 127 17.26 -4.79 -5.23
C THR A 127 17.86 -3.56 -4.57
N GLY A 128 17.64 -3.38 -3.27
CA GLY A 128 18.22 -2.30 -2.48
C GLY A 128 17.36 -1.05 -2.34
N ASP A 129 16.11 -1.04 -2.80
CA ASP A 129 15.25 0.14 -2.75
C ASP A 129 14.99 0.60 -1.31
N PHE A 130 14.71 -0.32 -0.39
CA PHE A 130 14.47 0.01 1.02
C PHE A 130 15.71 0.52 1.71
N HIS A 131 16.88 -0.04 1.38
CA HIS A 131 18.15 0.49 1.88
C HIS A 131 18.38 1.92 1.39
N ALA A 132 18.11 2.20 0.12
CA ALA A 132 18.24 3.53 -0.46
C ALA A 132 17.30 4.54 0.23
N ILE A 133 16.04 4.16 0.46
CA ILE A 133 15.04 4.99 1.14
C ILE A 133 15.45 5.28 2.58
N THR A 134 15.86 4.24 3.33
CA THR A 134 16.35 4.37 4.70
C THR A 134 17.56 5.29 4.76
N SER A 135 18.52 5.12 3.85
CA SER A 135 19.73 5.91 3.78
C SER A 135 19.44 7.38 3.47
N ALA A 136 18.56 7.66 2.49
CA ALA A 136 18.18 9.04 2.15
C ALA A 136 17.44 9.72 3.31
N ASN A 137 16.53 9.01 3.97
CA ASN A 137 15.81 9.51 5.14
C ASN A 137 16.76 9.89 6.28
N ASN A 138 17.71 9.03 6.58
CA ASN A 138 18.63 9.21 7.69
C ASN A 138 19.76 10.19 7.36
N LEU A 139 20.12 10.32 6.08
CA LEU A 139 21.00 11.41 5.63
C LEU A 139 20.35 12.77 5.91
N LEU A 140 19.08 12.94 5.59
CA LEU A 140 18.35 14.18 5.88
C LEU A 140 18.33 14.47 7.39
N ALA A 141 18.08 13.47 8.22
CA ALA A 141 18.13 13.61 9.68
C ALA A 141 19.52 14.02 10.17
N ALA A 142 20.57 13.39 9.66
CA ALA A 142 21.95 13.71 10.01
C ALA A 142 22.33 15.14 9.59
N MET A 143 21.95 15.56 8.39
CA MET A 143 22.22 16.92 7.90
C MET A 143 21.47 17.98 8.68
N LEU A 144 20.24 17.68 9.11
CA LEU A 144 19.47 18.56 9.98
C LEU A 144 20.16 18.78 11.33
N ASP A 145 20.51 17.69 12.02
CA ASP A 145 21.21 17.78 13.30
C ASP A 145 22.59 18.41 13.16
N ASN A 146 23.29 18.15 12.06
CA ASN A 146 24.57 18.82 11.76
C ASN A 146 24.38 20.33 11.54
N SER A 147 23.32 20.77 10.89
CA SER A 147 23.01 22.20 10.73
C SER A 147 22.84 22.89 12.07
N ILE A 148 22.15 22.25 13.01
CA ILE A 148 22.01 22.77 14.40
C ILE A 148 23.36 22.84 15.09
N GLN A 149 24.14 21.77 15.00
CA GLN A 149 25.46 21.63 15.65
C GLN A 149 26.50 22.67 15.14
N GLN A 150 26.49 22.95 13.85
CA GLN A 150 27.48 23.80 13.17
C GLN A 150 27.03 25.27 13.09
N GLY A 151 26.43 25.77 14.14
CA GLY A 151 26.11 27.19 14.31
C GLY A 151 24.65 27.55 14.08
N ASN A 152 23.81 26.61 13.69
CA ASN A 152 22.36 26.79 13.55
C ASN A 152 21.96 28.06 12.77
N VAL A 153 22.55 28.25 11.60
CA VAL A 153 22.33 29.44 10.77
C VAL A 153 20.88 29.55 10.27
N LEU A 154 20.15 28.44 10.26
CA LEU A 154 18.73 28.40 9.89
C LEU A 154 17.80 28.74 11.06
N ASN A 155 18.35 29.02 12.24
CA ASN A 155 17.57 29.37 13.44
C ASN A 155 16.54 28.31 13.85
N ILE A 156 16.90 27.03 13.70
CA ILE A 156 16.03 25.90 14.03
C ILE A 156 15.84 25.80 15.54
N ASP A 157 14.58 25.64 15.96
CA ASP A 157 14.27 25.27 17.35
C ASP A 157 14.43 23.74 17.48
N PRO A 158 15.40 23.25 18.29
CA PRO A 158 15.60 21.81 18.47
C PRO A 158 14.38 21.07 19.05
N ASN A 159 13.47 21.79 19.72
CA ASN A 159 12.21 21.25 20.23
C ASN A 159 11.09 21.20 19.17
N GLN A 160 11.34 21.75 17.98
CA GLN A 160 10.39 21.80 16.86
C GLN A 160 10.90 21.03 15.65
N VAL A 161 11.76 20.04 15.85
CA VAL A 161 12.17 19.10 14.81
C VAL A 161 11.06 18.09 14.62
N VAL A 162 10.55 17.99 13.38
CA VAL A 162 9.46 17.08 13.01
C VAL A 162 9.94 15.89 12.17
N TRP A 163 11.12 15.98 11.57
CA TRP A 163 11.70 14.90 10.79
C TRP A 163 12.18 13.77 11.70
N LYS A 164 11.86 12.54 11.32
CA LYS A 164 12.15 11.33 12.10
C LYS A 164 13.17 10.46 11.37
N ARG A 165 13.97 9.73 12.10
CA ARG A 165 14.79 8.66 11.55
C ARG A 165 13.94 7.46 11.20
N CYS A 166 14.48 6.54 10.42
CA CYS A 166 13.76 5.30 10.09
C CYS A 166 14.68 4.08 10.09
N VAL A 167 14.06 2.93 10.26
CA VAL A 167 14.67 1.61 10.12
C VAL A 167 13.60 0.65 9.62
N ASP A 168 13.97 -0.29 8.75
CA ASP A 168 13.00 -1.25 8.22
C ASP A 168 12.91 -2.50 9.11
N MET A 169 12.48 -2.30 10.34
CA MET A 169 12.29 -3.36 11.34
C MET A 169 11.26 -2.93 12.38
N ASN A 170 10.56 -3.90 12.97
CA ASN A 170 9.66 -3.65 14.09
C ASN A 170 10.48 -3.54 15.39
N ASP A 171 10.60 -2.34 15.93
CA ASP A 171 11.37 -2.10 17.16
C ASP A 171 10.73 -1.01 18.02
N ARG A 172 9.92 -1.43 19.00
CA ARG A 172 9.15 -0.52 19.86
C ARG A 172 9.99 0.41 20.72
N VAL A 173 11.23 0.04 21.04
CA VAL A 173 12.09 0.88 21.89
C VAL A 173 12.59 2.12 21.15
N LEU A 174 12.52 2.13 19.82
CA LEU A 174 12.90 3.25 18.99
C LEU A 174 11.79 4.30 18.81
N ARG A 175 10.60 4.08 19.36
CA ARG A 175 9.48 5.03 19.23
C ARG A 175 9.82 6.41 19.80
N ASN A 176 10.50 6.43 20.94
CA ASN A 176 10.94 7.65 21.59
C ASN A 176 12.36 7.42 22.09
N VAL A 177 13.30 8.20 21.62
CA VAL A 177 14.72 8.11 21.96
C VAL A 177 15.27 9.48 22.30
N VAL A 178 16.37 9.53 23.01
CA VAL A 178 17.14 10.75 23.22
C VAL A 178 18.41 10.66 22.40
N VAL A 179 18.64 11.65 21.55
CA VAL A 179 19.84 11.73 20.71
C VAL A 179 20.76 12.85 21.19
N GLY A 180 22.02 12.82 20.75
CA GLY A 180 23.00 13.85 21.08
C GLY A 180 23.55 13.78 22.51
N LEU A 181 23.34 12.64 23.20
CA LEU A 181 23.93 12.42 24.55
C LEU A 181 25.46 12.35 24.49
N GLY A 182 26.10 12.86 25.54
CA GLY A 182 27.54 12.84 25.67
C GLY A 182 28.13 14.23 25.79
N ARG A 183 29.18 14.49 25.03
CA ARG A 183 29.89 15.79 25.07
C ARG A 183 29.27 16.77 24.08
N LYS A 184 29.59 18.04 24.18
CA LYS A 184 29.14 19.10 23.26
C LYS A 184 29.40 18.76 21.78
N VAL A 185 30.47 18.01 21.48
CA VAL A 185 30.82 17.60 20.13
C VAL A 185 29.92 16.47 19.58
N ASP A 186 29.18 15.82 20.47
CA ASP A 186 28.33 14.68 20.11
C ASP A 186 26.92 15.11 19.66
N GLY A 187 26.62 16.40 19.70
CA GLY A 187 25.37 16.99 19.19
C GLY A 187 24.58 17.76 20.25
N THR A 188 23.40 18.23 19.82
CA THR A 188 22.42 18.87 20.71
C THR A 188 21.48 17.80 21.25
N VAL A 189 21.37 17.74 22.58
CA VAL A 189 20.46 16.76 23.23
C VAL A 189 19.03 17.14 22.93
N ARG A 190 18.28 16.20 22.36
CA ARG A 190 16.87 16.35 22.07
C ARG A 190 16.15 15.00 22.00
N GLU A 191 14.83 15.03 22.12
CA GLU A 191 14.00 13.88 21.81
C GLU A 191 13.98 13.65 20.29
N ASP A 192 14.03 12.37 19.88
CA ASP A 192 13.87 11.94 18.50
C ASP A 192 12.98 10.70 18.45
N HIS A 193 12.61 10.30 17.25
CA HIS A 193 11.71 9.18 17.00
C HIS A 193 12.19 8.43 15.77
N PHE A 194 11.93 7.12 15.75
CA PHE A 194 12.07 6.30 14.55
C PHE A 194 10.71 5.89 14.03
N VAL A 195 10.58 5.87 12.73
CA VAL A 195 9.45 5.22 12.03
C VAL A 195 9.98 4.02 11.25
N ILE A 196 9.12 3.07 10.96
CA ILE A 196 9.48 2.00 10.02
C ILE A 196 9.63 2.63 8.61
N THR A 197 10.57 2.15 7.82
CA THR A 197 10.90 2.74 6.51
C THR A 197 9.68 2.96 5.62
N VAL A 198 8.72 2.03 5.63
CA VAL A 198 7.48 2.13 4.83
C VAL A 198 6.51 3.22 5.32
N ALA A 199 6.72 3.77 6.52
CA ALA A 199 5.97 4.91 7.05
C ALA A 199 6.66 6.25 6.77
N SER A 200 7.85 6.25 6.20
CA SER A 200 8.59 7.48 5.90
C SER A 200 7.98 8.25 4.74
N GLU A 201 8.11 9.57 4.78
CA GLU A 201 7.69 10.43 3.66
C GLU A 201 8.50 10.14 2.39
N ILE A 202 9.77 9.73 2.52
CA ILE A 202 10.61 9.34 1.39
C ILE A 202 9.98 8.19 0.61
N MET A 203 9.44 7.17 1.30
CA MET A 203 8.72 6.08 0.66
C MET A 203 7.52 6.58 -0.16
N ALA A 204 6.71 7.46 0.41
CA ALA A 204 5.55 8.04 -0.28
C ALA A 204 5.98 8.90 -1.48
N ILE A 205 7.04 9.69 -1.33
CA ILE A 205 7.61 10.51 -2.41
C ILE A 205 8.08 9.63 -3.58
N LEU A 206 8.86 8.57 -3.29
CA LEU A 206 9.32 7.64 -4.33
C LEU A 206 8.15 7.03 -5.10
N CYS A 207 7.08 6.67 -4.42
CA CYS A 207 5.89 6.09 -5.03
C CYS A 207 5.07 7.08 -5.88
N LEU A 208 5.15 8.38 -5.60
CA LEU A 208 4.39 9.41 -6.32
C LEU A 208 5.21 10.17 -7.36
N ALA A 209 6.54 10.14 -7.26
CA ALA A 209 7.43 10.81 -8.20
C ALA A 209 7.40 10.16 -9.59
N THR A 210 7.44 10.99 -10.63
CA THR A 210 7.36 10.57 -12.03
C THR A 210 8.67 10.67 -12.80
N SER A 211 9.63 11.43 -12.28
CA SER A 211 10.94 11.68 -12.89
C SER A 211 11.97 12.06 -11.83
N TYR A 212 13.24 12.12 -12.18
CA TYR A 212 14.28 12.63 -11.28
C TYR A 212 14.06 14.12 -10.95
N ALA A 213 13.58 14.91 -11.89
CA ALA A 213 13.27 16.32 -11.63
C ALA A 213 12.11 16.46 -10.64
N ASP A 214 11.05 15.69 -10.81
CA ASP A 214 9.91 15.63 -9.88
C ASP A 214 10.33 15.11 -8.50
N LEU A 215 11.18 14.07 -8.44
CA LEU A 215 11.76 13.58 -7.19
C LEU A 215 12.47 14.70 -6.42
N LYS A 216 13.35 15.44 -7.07
CA LYS A 216 14.11 16.53 -6.45
C LYS A 216 13.20 17.66 -5.98
N GLU A 217 12.18 18.02 -6.77
CA GLU A 217 11.20 19.03 -6.38
C GLU A 217 10.44 18.60 -5.12
N ARG A 218 9.96 17.36 -5.08
CA ARG A 218 9.25 16.79 -3.93
C ARG A 218 10.13 16.71 -2.68
N LEU A 219 11.35 16.20 -2.82
CA LEU A 219 12.32 16.14 -1.72
C LEU A 219 12.58 17.52 -1.13
N GLY A 220 12.69 18.55 -1.98
CA GLY A 220 12.93 19.93 -1.55
C GLY A 220 11.81 20.54 -0.71
N LYS A 221 10.58 20.04 -0.87
CA LYS A 221 9.41 20.52 -0.12
C LYS A 221 9.25 19.88 1.26
N ILE A 222 9.98 18.82 1.59
CA ILE A 222 9.90 18.16 2.89
C ILE A 222 10.15 19.18 3.99
N ILE A 223 9.20 19.29 4.93
CA ILE A 223 9.36 20.10 6.14
C ILE A 223 10.05 19.24 7.19
N VAL A 224 11.22 19.71 7.69
CA VAL A 224 12.04 18.96 8.63
C VAL A 224 11.96 19.50 10.05
N ALA A 225 11.72 20.81 10.20
CA ALA A 225 11.68 21.50 11.48
C ALA A 225 10.99 22.86 11.33
N TYR A 226 10.85 23.56 12.45
CA TYR A 226 10.42 24.96 12.49
C TYR A 226 11.46 25.80 13.21
N THR A 227 11.58 27.07 12.81
CA THR A 227 12.43 28.04 13.47
C THR A 227 11.84 28.48 14.81
N TYR A 228 12.63 29.19 15.65
CA TYR A 228 12.14 29.75 16.92
C TYR A 228 10.94 30.70 16.73
N ASP A 229 10.83 31.34 15.58
CA ASP A 229 9.70 32.20 15.21
C ASP A 229 8.60 31.47 14.39
N GLY A 230 8.67 30.15 14.32
CA GLY A 230 7.61 29.30 13.75
C GLY A 230 7.60 29.16 12.25
N GLN A 231 8.68 29.53 11.55
CA GLN A 231 8.78 29.34 10.09
C GLN A 231 9.22 27.92 9.74
N PRO A 232 8.65 27.30 8.68
CA PRO A 232 9.08 25.96 8.28
C PRO A 232 10.50 25.97 7.71
N VAL A 233 11.26 24.94 8.04
CA VAL A 233 12.58 24.64 7.46
C VAL A 233 12.44 23.38 6.63
N THR A 234 12.94 23.42 5.40
CA THR A 234 12.78 22.31 4.44
C THR A 234 14.09 21.56 4.18
N ALA A 235 13.99 20.40 3.54
CA ALA A 235 15.16 19.65 3.07
C ALA A 235 16.01 20.47 2.09
N LYS A 236 15.39 21.37 1.32
CA LYS A 236 16.11 22.31 0.45
C LYS A 236 16.96 23.29 1.26
N ASP A 237 16.43 23.81 2.37
CA ASP A 237 17.12 24.75 3.24
C ASP A 237 18.37 24.12 3.87
N VAL A 238 18.31 22.86 4.27
CA VAL A 238 19.47 22.12 4.78
C VAL A 238 20.37 21.56 3.69
N LYS A 239 20.05 21.83 2.40
CA LYS A 239 20.85 21.46 1.23
C LYS A 239 21.04 19.95 1.03
N ALA A 240 20.05 19.15 1.43
CA ALA A 240 20.13 17.70 1.38
C ALA A 240 19.62 17.09 0.06
N VAL A 241 18.86 17.83 -0.73
CA VAL A 241 18.10 17.30 -1.88
C VAL A 241 18.95 16.54 -2.89
N GLY A 242 20.06 17.10 -3.31
CA GLY A 242 20.94 16.47 -4.32
C GLY A 242 21.52 15.13 -3.86
N ALA A 243 22.01 15.08 -2.62
CA ALA A 243 22.58 13.87 -2.04
C ALA A 243 21.52 12.78 -1.82
N MET A 244 20.32 13.17 -1.36
CA MET A 244 19.19 12.25 -1.23
C MET A 244 18.78 11.69 -2.57
N ALA A 245 18.66 12.52 -3.60
CA ALA A 245 18.31 12.09 -4.95
C ALA A 245 19.36 11.13 -5.54
N ALA A 246 20.64 11.37 -5.28
CA ALA A 246 21.72 10.47 -5.70
C ALA A 246 21.58 9.08 -5.06
N LEU A 247 21.26 9.01 -3.77
CA LEU A 247 20.98 7.73 -3.08
C LEU A 247 19.76 7.00 -3.66
N LEU A 248 18.76 7.75 -4.12
CA LEU A 248 17.49 7.20 -4.63
C LEU A 248 17.51 6.91 -6.14
N LYS A 249 18.60 7.18 -6.84
CA LYS A 249 18.69 7.07 -8.30
C LYS A 249 18.16 5.73 -8.82
N ASP A 250 18.71 4.62 -8.36
CA ASP A 250 18.34 3.30 -8.83
C ASP A 250 17.02 2.82 -8.23
N ALA A 251 16.69 3.25 -7.00
CA ALA A 251 15.42 2.95 -6.36
C ALA A 251 14.21 3.54 -7.12
N MET A 252 14.40 4.54 -7.96
CA MET A 252 13.35 5.13 -8.79
C MET A 252 12.92 4.23 -9.96
N LYS A 253 13.68 3.21 -10.31
CA LYS A 253 13.37 2.30 -11.41
C LYS A 253 12.52 1.13 -10.90
N PRO A 254 11.38 0.81 -11.55
CA PRO A 254 10.57 -0.34 -11.16
C PRO A 254 11.31 -1.66 -11.29
N ASN A 255 11.07 -2.57 -10.36
CA ASN A 255 11.59 -3.94 -10.40
C ASN A 255 10.65 -4.83 -11.19
N ILE A 256 11.19 -5.77 -11.95
CA ILE A 256 10.43 -6.80 -12.66
C ILE A 256 10.83 -8.19 -12.18
N ILE A 257 9.82 -8.99 -11.87
CA ILE A 257 9.88 -10.41 -11.54
C ILE A 257 8.76 -11.16 -12.24
N GLN A 258 8.46 -12.38 -11.82
CA GLN A 258 7.46 -13.23 -12.44
C GLN A 258 6.57 -13.91 -11.40
N THR A 259 5.40 -14.38 -11.84
CA THR A 259 4.60 -15.33 -11.05
C THR A 259 5.07 -16.77 -11.29
N LEU A 260 4.55 -17.72 -10.51
CA LEU A 260 4.80 -19.15 -10.73
C LEU A 260 4.45 -19.61 -12.15
N GLU A 261 3.50 -18.98 -12.82
CA GLU A 261 3.09 -19.26 -14.20
C GLU A 261 3.74 -18.30 -15.22
N HIS A 262 4.79 -17.58 -14.81
CA HIS A 262 5.60 -16.69 -15.64
C HIS A 262 4.88 -15.42 -16.14
N THR A 263 3.79 -15.02 -15.50
CA THR A 263 3.19 -13.71 -15.75
C THR A 263 4.11 -12.61 -15.20
N PRO A 264 4.44 -11.58 -15.99
CA PRO A 264 5.30 -10.51 -15.50
C PRO A 264 4.67 -9.72 -14.34
N ALA A 265 5.49 -9.39 -13.35
CA ALA A 265 5.07 -8.58 -12.21
C ALA A 265 6.08 -7.45 -11.97
N LEU A 266 5.58 -6.22 -11.88
CA LEU A 266 6.35 -5.07 -11.44
C LEU A 266 6.14 -4.89 -9.94
N VAL A 267 7.24 -4.78 -9.20
CA VAL A 267 7.23 -4.60 -7.75
C VAL A 267 8.02 -3.32 -7.44
N HIS A 268 7.36 -2.31 -6.88
CA HIS A 268 8.03 -1.04 -6.69
C HIS A 268 7.37 -0.18 -5.61
N GLY A 269 8.12 0.12 -4.56
CA GLY A 269 7.67 0.87 -3.39
C GLY A 269 6.66 0.12 -2.53
N GLY A 270 6.46 0.57 -1.30
CA GLY A 270 5.58 -0.11 -0.35
C GLY A 270 5.09 0.77 0.79
N PRO A 271 4.45 1.93 0.53
CA PRO A 271 3.98 2.79 1.60
C PRO A 271 2.87 2.12 2.40
N LEU A 272 2.84 2.36 3.73
CA LEU A 272 1.78 1.86 4.61
C LEU A 272 0.43 2.46 4.25
N ALA A 273 -0.62 1.63 4.22
CA ALA A 273 -1.97 2.04 3.82
C ALA A 273 -2.78 2.76 4.90
N ASN A 274 -2.35 2.71 6.15
CA ASN A 274 -3.04 3.37 7.26
C ASN A 274 -2.43 4.72 7.66
N ILE A 275 -1.31 5.12 7.06
CA ILE A 275 -0.66 6.41 7.33
C ILE A 275 -0.13 7.09 6.05
N ALA A 276 -0.02 6.35 4.97
CA ALA A 276 0.33 6.83 3.63
C ALA A 276 -0.70 6.27 2.63
N HIS A 277 -0.46 6.44 1.34
CA HIS A 277 -1.46 6.09 0.33
C HIS A 277 -1.57 4.59 0.01
N GLY A 278 -0.67 3.75 0.50
CA GLY A 278 -0.82 2.30 0.48
C GLY A 278 -0.80 1.61 -0.87
N CYS A 279 -0.22 2.23 -1.87
CA CYS A 279 -0.19 1.73 -3.25
C CYS A 279 1.24 1.66 -3.77
N ASN A 280 1.50 0.77 -4.73
CA ASN A 280 2.77 0.77 -5.43
C ASN A 280 2.99 2.07 -6.21
N SER A 281 4.17 2.22 -6.80
CA SER A 281 4.55 3.49 -7.44
C SER A 281 3.70 3.83 -8.67
N VAL A 282 3.57 5.12 -8.91
CA VAL A 282 3.01 5.68 -10.14
C VAL A 282 3.83 5.24 -11.35
N LYS A 283 5.16 5.22 -11.23
CA LYS A 283 6.05 4.78 -12.32
C LYS A 283 5.78 3.35 -12.73
N ALA A 284 5.68 2.41 -11.79
CA ALA A 284 5.38 1.01 -12.08
C ALA A 284 4.01 0.87 -12.77
N THR A 285 2.98 1.51 -12.24
CA THR A 285 1.63 1.42 -12.80
C THR A 285 1.56 2.04 -14.20
N LYS A 286 2.14 3.22 -14.41
CA LYS A 286 2.16 3.86 -15.74
C LYS A 286 2.96 3.06 -16.76
N THR A 287 4.14 2.55 -16.37
CA THR A 287 4.94 1.69 -17.24
C THR A 287 4.17 0.45 -17.64
N ALA A 288 3.52 -0.22 -16.67
CA ALA A 288 2.69 -1.39 -16.93
C ALA A 288 1.55 -1.10 -17.93
N LEU A 289 0.84 0.03 -17.76
CA LEU A 289 -0.24 0.43 -18.64
C LEU A 289 0.21 0.67 -20.09
N LYS A 290 1.44 1.13 -20.28
CA LYS A 290 2.00 1.40 -21.62
C LYS A 290 2.49 0.14 -22.34
N MET A 291 2.70 -0.96 -21.62
CA MET A 291 3.26 -2.19 -22.19
C MET A 291 2.34 -3.41 -22.16
N ALA A 292 1.18 -3.31 -21.54
CA ALA A 292 0.24 -4.43 -21.43
C ALA A 292 -1.21 -3.99 -21.73
N ASP A 293 -2.04 -4.96 -22.11
CA ASP A 293 -3.45 -4.71 -22.37
C ASP A 293 -4.27 -4.64 -21.07
N TYR A 294 -3.80 -5.33 -20.03
CA TYR A 294 -4.40 -5.35 -18.70
C TYR A 294 -3.32 -5.20 -17.62
N VAL A 295 -3.60 -4.33 -16.67
CA VAL A 295 -2.76 -4.13 -15.48
C VAL A 295 -3.58 -4.41 -14.24
N ILE A 296 -3.13 -5.35 -13.43
CA ILE A 296 -3.76 -5.73 -12.18
C ILE A 296 -2.92 -5.19 -11.04
N THR A 297 -3.46 -4.30 -10.25
CA THR A 297 -2.77 -3.72 -9.10
C THR A 297 -3.62 -3.82 -7.85
N GLU A 298 -3.04 -3.54 -6.69
CA GLU A 298 -3.75 -3.59 -5.42
C GLU A 298 -3.50 -2.35 -4.57
N ALA A 299 -4.38 -2.16 -3.57
CA ALA A 299 -4.23 -1.16 -2.53
C ALA A 299 -4.26 -1.84 -1.15
N GLY A 300 -3.54 -1.29 -0.18
CA GLY A 300 -3.38 -1.90 1.14
C GLY A 300 -4.65 -1.89 1.99
N PHE A 301 -4.81 -2.88 2.85
CA PHE A 301 -5.95 -3.05 3.75
C PHE A 301 -7.30 -3.15 3.00
N GLY A 302 -8.37 -2.68 3.63
CA GLY A 302 -9.71 -2.68 3.04
C GLY A 302 -9.96 -1.50 2.11
N ALA A 303 -11.10 -1.55 1.42
CA ALA A 303 -11.48 -0.55 0.44
C ALA A 303 -11.73 0.83 1.06
N ASP A 304 -12.09 0.88 2.33
CA ASP A 304 -12.28 2.11 3.09
C ASP A 304 -10.99 2.91 3.33
N LEU A 305 -9.84 2.24 3.31
CA LEU A 305 -8.52 2.87 3.42
C LEU A 305 -7.76 2.83 2.10
N GLY A 306 -7.40 1.65 1.64
CA GLY A 306 -6.53 1.50 0.47
C GLY A 306 -7.17 1.94 -0.83
N ALA A 307 -8.39 1.48 -1.13
CA ALA A 307 -9.06 1.86 -2.37
C ALA A 307 -9.42 3.35 -2.40
N GLU A 308 -9.88 3.92 -1.28
CA GLU A 308 -10.15 5.36 -1.19
C GLU A 308 -8.88 6.18 -1.50
N LYS A 309 -7.74 5.82 -0.91
CA LYS A 309 -6.46 6.49 -1.16
C LYS A 309 -5.92 6.27 -2.57
N PHE A 310 -6.13 5.09 -3.13
CA PHE A 310 -5.83 4.82 -4.53
C PHE A 310 -6.59 5.80 -5.45
N MET A 311 -7.89 5.96 -5.21
CA MET A 311 -8.75 6.83 -5.99
C MET A 311 -8.45 8.32 -5.75
N ASP A 312 -8.42 8.74 -4.49
CA ASP A 312 -8.34 10.17 -4.13
C ASP A 312 -6.90 10.72 -4.09
N ILE A 313 -5.90 9.87 -3.95
CA ILE A 313 -4.50 10.32 -3.92
C ILE A 313 -3.76 9.87 -5.18
N LYS A 314 -3.57 8.58 -5.41
CA LYS A 314 -2.77 8.07 -6.53
C LYS A 314 -3.37 8.43 -7.88
N CYS A 315 -4.62 8.08 -8.12
CA CYS A 315 -5.29 8.36 -9.39
C CYS A 315 -5.42 9.87 -9.65
N ARG A 316 -5.79 10.64 -8.63
CA ARG A 316 -5.87 12.10 -8.73
C ARG A 316 -4.56 12.72 -9.17
N LYS A 317 -3.46 12.36 -8.50
CA LYS A 317 -2.13 12.95 -8.76
C LYS A 317 -1.50 12.47 -10.07
N ALA A 318 -1.77 11.25 -10.47
CA ALA A 318 -1.15 10.62 -11.62
C ALA A 318 -2.00 10.66 -12.90
N GLY A 319 -3.25 11.13 -12.81
CA GLY A 319 -4.18 11.12 -13.95
C GLY A 319 -4.61 9.71 -14.35
N LEU A 320 -4.63 8.76 -13.42
CA LEU A 320 -5.06 7.39 -13.67
C LEU A 320 -6.58 7.27 -13.58
N LYS A 321 -7.14 6.37 -14.39
CA LYS A 321 -8.56 6.07 -14.43
C LYS A 321 -8.76 4.56 -14.38
N PRO A 322 -9.13 3.99 -13.21
CA PRO A 322 -9.40 2.55 -13.14
C PRO A 322 -10.61 2.18 -13.99
N ASP A 323 -10.51 1.03 -14.67
CA ASP A 323 -11.58 0.51 -15.53
C ASP A 323 -12.51 -0.44 -14.77
N CYS A 324 -11.99 -1.11 -13.75
CA CYS A 324 -12.73 -2.07 -12.93
C CYS A 324 -12.11 -2.20 -11.56
N VAL A 325 -12.93 -2.45 -10.55
CA VAL A 325 -12.49 -2.81 -9.20
C VAL A 325 -12.94 -4.23 -8.90
N VAL A 326 -12.00 -5.05 -8.43
CA VAL A 326 -12.27 -6.37 -7.87
C VAL A 326 -12.28 -6.26 -6.35
N LEU A 327 -13.42 -6.53 -5.75
CA LEU A 327 -13.61 -6.48 -4.30
C LEU A 327 -13.59 -7.89 -3.72
N VAL A 328 -12.52 -8.21 -2.99
CA VAL A 328 -12.32 -9.52 -2.37
C VAL A 328 -13.07 -9.61 -1.05
N ALA A 329 -13.89 -10.65 -0.90
CA ALA A 329 -14.52 -11.03 0.35
C ALA A 329 -14.21 -12.49 0.67
N THR A 330 -14.38 -12.86 1.94
CA THR A 330 -14.31 -14.25 2.39
C THR A 330 -15.52 -14.55 3.27
N VAL A 331 -15.99 -15.79 3.24
CA VAL A 331 -17.05 -16.25 4.13
C VAL A 331 -16.63 -16.04 5.60
N ARG A 332 -15.38 -16.36 5.93
CA ARG A 332 -14.83 -16.18 7.28
C ARG A 332 -14.88 -14.74 7.75
N ALA A 333 -14.45 -13.80 6.90
CA ALA A 333 -14.46 -12.37 7.24
C ALA A 333 -15.88 -11.85 7.49
N LEU A 334 -16.84 -12.27 6.67
CA LEU A 334 -18.23 -11.87 6.82
C LEU A 334 -18.88 -12.47 8.09
N LYS A 335 -18.60 -13.72 8.40
CA LYS A 335 -19.05 -14.34 9.66
C LYS A 335 -18.41 -13.65 10.87
N TYR A 336 -17.13 -13.29 10.80
CA TYR A 336 -16.44 -12.53 11.85
C TYR A 336 -17.12 -11.17 12.10
N ASN A 337 -17.45 -10.45 11.02
CA ASN A 337 -18.21 -9.21 11.09
C ASN A 337 -19.66 -9.44 11.61
N GLY A 338 -20.16 -10.64 11.53
CA GLY A 338 -21.44 -11.07 12.12
C GLY A 338 -21.35 -11.52 13.58
N GLY A 339 -20.16 -11.41 14.19
CA GLY A 339 -19.94 -11.71 15.60
C GLY A 339 -19.41 -13.11 15.93
N VAL A 340 -19.02 -13.91 14.93
CA VAL A 340 -18.44 -15.25 15.15
C VAL A 340 -16.99 -15.13 15.65
N PRO A 341 -16.63 -15.80 16.76
CA PRO A 341 -15.25 -15.85 17.24
C PRO A 341 -14.30 -16.49 16.23
N LYS A 342 -13.03 -16.07 16.25
CA LYS A 342 -12.00 -16.52 15.30
C LYS A 342 -11.85 -18.05 15.21
N ASP A 343 -11.97 -18.74 16.31
CA ASP A 343 -11.82 -20.20 16.43
C ASP A 343 -13.02 -21.00 15.89
N GLN A 344 -14.15 -20.32 15.59
CA GLN A 344 -15.38 -20.94 15.10
C GLN A 344 -15.70 -20.57 13.63
N LEU A 345 -14.81 -19.87 12.93
CA LEU A 345 -15.04 -19.38 11.57
C LEU A 345 -15.13 -20.49 10.49
N SER A 346 -14.67 -21.70 10.80
CA SER A 346 -14.74 -22.85 9.90
C SER A 346 -16.09 -23.55 9.90
N GLU A 347 -16.95 -23.28 10.86
CA GLU A 347 -18.29 -23.86 10.97
C GLU A 347 -19.30 -23.07 10.14
N GLU A 348 -20.21 -23.77 9.45
CA GLU A 348 -21.30 -23.11 8.73
C GLU A 348 -22.15 -22.27 9.71
N ASN A 349 -22.40 -21.01 9.35
CA ASN A 349 -23.25 -20.12 10.14
C ASN A 349 -23.88 -19.06 9.23
N LEU A 350 -25.02 -19.41 8.65
CA LEU A 350 -25.76 -18.51 7.75
C LEU A 350 -26.32 -17.29 8.48
N ASP A 351 -26.73 -17.41 9.73
CA ASP A 351 -27.29 -16.30 10.50
C ASP A 351 -26.22 -15.22 10.76
N ALA A 352 -25.01 -15.64 11.13
CA ALA A 352 -23.88 -14.74 11.30
C ALA A 352 -23.46 -14.11 9.96
N LEU A 353 -23.45 -14.90 8.88
CA LEU A 353 -23.16 -14.41 7.54
C LEU A 353 -24.13 -13.31 7.11
N LYS A 354 -25.43 -13.53 7.29
CA LYS A 354 -26.50 -12.54 7.03
C LYS A 354 -26.32 -11.27 7.84
N LYS A 355 -25.85 -11.41 9.07
CA LYS A 355 -25.60 -10.29 9.96
C LYS A 355 -24.35 -9.49 9.58
N GLY A 356 -23.29 -10.17 9.11
CA GLY A 356 -22.01 -9.57 8.76
C GLY A 356 -21.90 -9.04 7.34
N ILE A 357 -22.78 -9.48 6.43
CA ILE A 357 -22.68 -9.12 5.01
C ILE A 357 -22.90 -7.61 4.75
N VAL A 358 -23.45 -6.90 5.70
CA VAL A 358 -23.59 -5.43 5.65
C VAL A 358 -22.24 -4.71 5.53
N ASN A 359 -21.14 -5.35 5.96
CA ASN A 359 -19.79 -4.86 5.74
C ASN A 359 -19.44 -4.85 4.24
N LEU A 360 -19.71 -5.95 3.55
CA LEU A 360 -19.56 -6.05 2.09
C LEU A 360 -20.44 -5.02 1.37
N GLU A 361 -21.69 -4.88 1.79
CA GLU A 361 -22.63 -3.91 1.19
C GLU A 361 -22.08 -2.49 1.24
N LYS A 362 -21.55 -2.07 2.40
CA LYS A 362 -20.97 -0.73 2.54
C LYS A 362 -19.73 -0.54 1.65
N HIS A 363 -18.88 -1.53 1.53
CA HIS A 363 -17.72 -1.46 0.63
C HIS A 363 -18.15 -1.38 -0.85
N ILE A 364 -19.18 -2.11 -1.26
CA ILE A 364 -19.73 -1.99 -2.62
C ILE A 364 -20.24 -0.57 -2.88
N GLU A 365 -21.04 -0.03 -1.97
CA GLU A 365 -21.54 1.35 -2.06
C GLU A 365 -20.41 2.37 -2.16
N ASN A 366 -19.37 2.22 -1.34
CA ASN A 366 -18.21 3.11 -1.34
C ASN A 366 -17.48 3.12 -2.70
N LEU A 367 -17.26 1.96 -3.28
CA LEU A 367 -16.58 1.85 -4.57
C LEU A 367 -17.45 2.40 -5.71
N GLN A 368 -18.75 2.22 -5.65
CA GLN A 368 -19.69 2.78 -6.63
C GLN A 368 -19.70 4.31 -6.61
N LEU A 369 -19.40 4.97 -5.48
CA LEU A 369 -19.28 6.42 -5.39
C LEU A 369 -18.20 6.99 -6.32
N PHE A 370 -17.16 6.23 -6.62
CA PHE A 370 -16.11 6.63 -7.54
C PHE A 370 -16.45 6.43 -9.02
N GLY A 371 -17.60 5.84 -9.32
CA GLY A 371 -18.07 5.64 -10.70
C GLY A 371 -17.41 4.50 -11.46
N VAL A 372 -16.69 3.62 -10.77
CA VAL A 372 -15.98 2.47 -11.37
C VAL A 372 -16.80 1.19 -11.19
N PRO A 373 -16.96 0.36 -12.24
CA PRO A 373 -17.64 -0.93 -12.12
C PRO A 373 -16.97 -1.86 -11.11
N VAL A 374 -17.78 -2.58 -10.33
CA VAL A 374 -17.32 -3.46 -9.25
C VAL A 374 -17.66 -4.91 -9.58
N VAL A 375 -16.65 -5.78 -9.49
CA VAL A 375 -16.79 -7.23 -9.48
C VAL A 375 -16.44 -7.73 -8.09
N VAL A 376 -17.37 -8.38 -7.41
CA VAL A 376 -17.12 -9.03 -6.12
C VAL A 376 -16.56 -10.42 -6.40
N THR A 377 -15.47 -10.76 -5.72
CA THR A 377 -14.95 -12.13 -5.73
C THR A 377 -14.95 -12.71 -4.32
N LEU A 378 -15.33 -13.94 -4.22
CA LEU A 378 -15.20 -14.72 -3.00
C LEU A 378 -13.90 -15.54 -3.10
N ASN A 379 -12.94 -15.24 -2.24
CA ASN A 379 -11.75 -16.06 -2.08
C ASN A 379 -12.12 -17.29 -1.24
N GLN A 380 -12.28 -18.42 -1.92
CA GLN A 380 -12.86 -19.63 -1.34
C GLN A 380 -11.86 -20.38 -0.45
N PHE A 381 -12.34 -20.78 0.72
CA PHE A 381 -11.65 -21.72 1.62
C PHE A 381 -12.34 -23.09 1.58
N ILE A 382 -11.59 -24.16 1.85
CA ILE A 382 -12.09 -25.53 1.81
C ILE A 382 -13.26 -25.78 2.78
N THR A 383 -13.36 -24.96 3.83
CA THR A 383 -14.43 -25.07 4.84
C THR A 383 -15.70 -24.29 4.48
N ASP A 384 -15.69 -23.52 3.40
CA ASP A 384 -16.86 -22.76 2.95
C ASP A 384 -17.92 -23.71 2.38
N THR A 385 -19.18 -23.46 2.71
CA THR A 385 -20.30 -24.30 2.23
C THR A 385 -20.96 -23.68 1.02
N GLU A 386 -21.64 -24.52 0.22
CA GLU A 386 -22.42 -24.06 -0.94
C GLU A 386 -23.54 -23.09 -0.54
N ALA A 387 -24.19 -23.31 0.59
CA ALA A 387 -25.24 -22.43 1.09
C ALA A 387 -24.71 -21.03 1.42
N GLU A 388 -23.53 -20.95 2.04
CA GLU A 388 -22.85 -19.67 2.34
C GLU A 388 -22.47 -18.95 1.04
N TYR A 389 -21.89 -19.66 0.09
CA TYR A 389 -21.52 -19.13 -1.22
C TYR A 389 -22.74 -18.59 -1.99
N GLU A 390 -23.80 -19.38 -2.13
CA GLU A 390 -25.02 -18.98 -2.86
C GLU A 390 -25.68 -17.75 -2.25
N TYR A 391 -25.67 -17.64 -0.93
CA TYR A 391 -26.18 -16.44 -0.24
C TYR A 391 -25.43 -15.18 -0.64
N ILE A 392 -24.09 -15.22 -0.64
CA ILE A 392 -23.26 -14.07 -1.02
C ILE A 392 -23.45 -13.70 -2.49
N LYS A 393 -23.47 -14.70 -3.36
CA LYS A 393 -23.70 -14.52 -4.80
C LYS A 393 -25.01 -13.79 -5.08
N ASN A 394 -26.11 -14.30 -4.53
CA ASN A 394 -27.43 -13.70 -4.70
C ASN A 394 -27.47 -12.27 -4.13
N PHE A 395 -26.85 -12.04 -2.99
CA PHE A 395 -26.74 -10.72 -2.39
C PHE A 395 -26.06 -9.71 -3.30
N CYS A 396 -24.96 -10.09 -3.95
CA CYS A 396 -24.24 -9.24 -4.89
C CYS A 396 -25.05 -8.96 -6.17
N GLU A 397 -25.67 -9.99 -6.73
CA GLU A 397 -26.49 -9.89 -7.95
C GLU A 397 -27.69 -8.96 -7.76
N GLU A 398 -28.38 -9.04 -6.61
CA GLU A 398 -29.47 -8.14 -6.26
C GLU A 398 -29.08 -6.66 -6.19
N ARG A 399 -27.78 -6.38 -5.97
CA ARG A 399 -27.22 -5.03 -5.90
C ARG A 399 -26.55 -4.58 -7.19
N GLY A 400 -26.74 -5.33 -8.26
CA GLY A 400 -26.19 -5.00 -9.58
C GLY A 400 -24.68 -5.16 -9.68
N CYS A 401 -24.05 -5.91 -8.76
CA CYS A 401 -22.65 -6.25 -8.82
C CYS A 401 -22.45 -7.59 -9.52
N GLU A 402 -21.43 -7.66 -10.36
CA GLU A 402 -20.95 -8.92 -10.90
C GLU A 402 -20.26 -9.72 -9.78
N PHE A 403 -20.30 -11.03 -9.89
CA PHE A 403 -19.74 -11.95 -8.91
C PHE A 403 -19.02 -13.11 -9.58
N ALA A 404 -17.87 -13.51 -9.04
CA ALA A 404 -17.15 -14.71 -9.43
C ALA A 404 -16.39 -15.32 -8.25
N LEU A 405 -16.23 -16.64 -8.28
CA LEU A 405 -15.41 -17.37 -7.31
C LEU A 405 -13.92 -17.27 -7.68
N ALA A 406 -13.05 -17.30 -6.66
CA ALA A 406 -11.61 -17.42 -6.82
C ALA A 406 -11.08 -18.60 -6.01
N GLU A 407 -10.39 -19.53 -6.65
CA GLU A 407 -9.75 -20.69 -6.05
C GLU A 407 -8.24 -20.70 -6.36
N VAL A 408 -7.65 -19.53 -6.43
CA VAL A 408 -6.29 -19.34 -6.96
C VAL A 408 -5.20 -19.88 -6.02
N TRP A 409 -5.44 -19.91 -4.72
CA TRP A 409 -4.48 -20.47 -3.78
C TRP A 409 -4.17 -21.94 -4.10
N ALA A 410 -5.19 -22.72 -4.37
CA ALA A 410 -5.07 -24.14 -4.64
C ALA A 410 -4.74 -24.46 -6.11
N LYS A 411 -5.22 -23.65 -7.05
CA LYS A 411 -5.24 -23.95 -8.49
C LYS A 411 -4.48 -22.95 -9.37
N GLY A 412 -3.84 -21.93 -8.75
CA GLY A 412 -3.16 -20.89 -9.53
C GLY A 412 -4.10 -20.17 -10.49
N GLY A 413 -3.62 -19.85 -11.67
CA GLY A 413 -4.39 -19.13 -12.69
C GLY A 413 -5.66 -19.85 -13.15
N GLU A 414 -5.67 -21.18 -13.16
CA GLU A 414 -6.88 -21.96 -13.48
C GLU A 414 -8.03 -21.61 -12.53
N GLY A 415 -7.73 -21.46 -11.24
CA GLY A 415 -8.70 -21.07 -10.22
C GLY A 415 -9.20 -19.63 -10.32
N GLY A 416 -8.58 -18.81 -11.15
CA GLY A 416 -8.94 -17.41 -11.38
C GLY A 416 -9.62 -17.13 -12.71
N LYS A 417 -9.78 -18.14 -13.60
CA LYS A 417 -10.33 -17.92 -14.94
C LYS A 417 -11.75 -17.36 -14.94
N ALA A 418 -12.62 -17.88 -14.10
CA ALA A 418 -14.00 -17.37 -14.00
C ALA A 418 -14.01 -15.89 -13.59
N LEU A 419 -13.15 -15.50 -12.65
CA LEU A 419 -13.00 -14.11 -12.23
C LEU A 419 -12.45 -13.25 -13.37
N ALA A 420 -11.40 -13.72 -14.06
CA ALA A 420 -10.79 -12.99 -15.18
C ALA A 420 -11.80 -12.75 -16.31
N GLU A 421 -12.57 -13.75 -16.69
CA GLU A 421 -13.64 -13.63 -17.70
C GLU A 421 -14.71 -12.63 -17.28
N LYS A 422 -15.11 -12.65 -16.01
CA LYS A 422 -16.08 -11.69 -15.46
C LYS A 422 -15.55 -10.26 -15.46
N VAL A 423 -14.29 -10.06 -15.15
CA VAL A 423 -13.62 -8.75 -15.20
C VAL A 423 -13.55 -8.22 -16.64
N ILE A 424 -13.16 -9.07 -17.60
CA ILE A 424 -13.11 -8.70 -19.02
C ILE A 424 -14.50 -8.31 -19.52
N GLU A 425 -15.50 -9.14 -19.26
CA GLU A 425 -16.90 -8.86 -19.63
C GLU A 425 -17.38 -7.53 -19.03
N THR A 426 -17.08 -7.28 -17.77
CA THR A 426 -17.45 -6.05 -17.08
C THR A 426 -16.81 -4.81 -17.72
N ILE A 427 -15.52 -4.88 -18.03
CA ILE A 427 -14.79 -3.79 -18.70
C ILE A 427 -15.38 -3.51 -20.09
N GLU A 428 -15.72 -4.54 -20.84
CA GLU A 428 -16.27 -4.40 -22.20
C GLU A 428 -17.70 -3.84 -22.20
N ASN A 429 -18.52 -4.16 -21.21
CA ASN A 429 -19.95 -3.84 -21.18
C ASN A 429 -20.33 -2.67 -20.27
N LYS A 430 -19.50 -2.32 -19.31
CA LYS A 430 -19.76 -1.25 -18.33
C LYS A 430 -18.65 -0.23 -18.36
N PRO A 431 -18.88 0.97 -18.92
CA PRO A 431 -17.85 2.02 -18.94
C PRO A 431 -17.56 2.53 -17.53
N SER A 432 -16.29 2.81 -17.25
CA SER A 432 -15.88 3.48 -16.03
C SER A 432 -16.08 4.99 -16.17
N ASN A 433 -16.75 5.58 -15.21
CA ASN A 433 -16.94 7.03 -15.08
C ASN A 433 -16.20 7.53 -13.82
N TYR A 434 -14.96 7.11 -13.67
CA TYR A 434 -14.16 7.44 -12.50
C TYR A 434 -14.10 8.95 -12.26
N ALA A 435 -14.36 9.33 -11.00
CA ALA A 435 -14.12 10.66 -10.47
C ALA A 435 -13.66 10.54 -9.01
N PRO A 436 -12.76 11.42 -8.54
CA PRO A 436 -12.42 11.47 -7.13
C PRO A 436 -13.63 11.88 -6.28
N LEU A 437 -13.57 11.57 -4.98
CA LEU A 437 -14.68 11.75 -4.05
C LEU A 437 -15.01 13.23 -3.80
N TYR A 438 -14.02 14.09 -3.91
CA TYR A 438 -14.13 15.52 -3.65
C TYR A 438 -13.22 16.34 -4.59
N PRO A 439 -13.54 17.61 -4.88
CA PRO A 439 -12.66 18.50 -5.64
C PRO A 439 -11.51 19.03 -4.77
N ASP A 440 -10.43 19.48 -5.42
CA ASP A 440 -9.22 19.97 -4.74
C ASP A 440 -9.46 21.23 -3.90
N ASP A 441 -10.41 22.08 -4.29
CA ASP A 441 -10.66 23.40 -3.68
C ASP A 441 -11.45 23.37 -2.37
N MET A 442 -11.94 22.23 -1.93
CA MET A 442 -12.52 22.07 -0.60
C MET A 442 -11.48 22.37 0.49
N SER A 443 -11.94 22.86 1.65
CA SER A 443 -11.08 22.99 2.83
C SER A 443 -10.65 21.60 3.33
N ILE A 444 -9.58 21.55 4.11
CA ILE A 444 -9.10 20.29 4.70
C ILE A 444 -10.20 19.63 5.53
N LYS A 445 -10.91 20.40 6.35
CA LYS A 445 -12.04 19.87 7.14
C LYS A 445 -13.15 19.30 6.27
N GLU A 446 -13.55 19.99 5.20
CA GLU A 446 -14.57 19.50 4.27
C GLU A 446 -14.16 18.18 3.61
N LYS A 447 -12.88 18.03 3.25
CA LYS A 447 -12.35 16.78 2.71
C LYS A 447 -12.41 15.63 3.74
N ILE A 448 -11.98 15.90 4.97
CA ILE A 448 -12.05 14.94 6.09
C ILE A 448 -13.50 14.51 6.34
N GLU A 449 -14.41 15.46 6.42
CA GLU A 449 -15.83 15.20 6.67
C GLU A 449 -16.48 14.43 5.52
N THR A 450 -16.10 14.71 4.28
CA THR A 450 -16.57 13.97 3.11
C THR A 450 -16.16 12.51 3.17
N ILE A 451 -14.91 12.22 3.48
CA ILE A 451 -14.42 10.84 3.64
C ILE A 451 -15.13 10.15 4.80
N ALA A 452 -15.19 10.81 5.95
CA ALA A 452 -15.77 10.23 7.16
C ALA A 452 -17.26 9.91 7.01
N THR A 453 -18.03 10.79 6.39
CA THR A 453 -19.48 10.59 6.23
C THR A 453 -19.81 9.66 5.08
N LYS A 454 -19.19 9.82 3.91
CA LYS A 454 -19.52 9.03 2.71
C LYS A 454 -18.88 7.63 2.73
N ILE A 455 -17.62 7.53 3.14
CA ILE A 455 -16.88 6.25 3.11
C ILE A 455 -17.08 5.47 4.41
N TYR A 456 -16.92 6.11 5.57
CA TYR A 456 -17.01 5.42 6.85
C TYR A 456 -18.44 5.32 7.40
N GLY A 457 -19.36 6.13 6.90
CA GLY A 457 -20.73 6.17 7.41
C GLY A 457 -20.85 6.87 8.77
N ALA A 458 -19.90 7.73 9.13
CA ALA A 458 -19.92 8.51 10.35
C ALA A 458 -21.00 9.61 10.30
N ASP A 459 -21.50 10.02 11.47
CA ASP A 459 -22.44 11.15 11.61
C ASP A 459 -21.74 12.51 11.51
N GLY A 460 -20.43 12.53 11.61
CA GLY A 460 -19.62 13.73 11.55
C GLY A 460 -18.22 13.50 12.11
N VAL A 461 -17.50 14.61 12.30
CA VAL A 461 -16.10 14.60 12.74
C VAL A 461 -15.92 15.56 13.91
N THR A 462 -15.11 15.17 14.88
CA THR A 462 -14.65 16.05 15.96
C THR A 462 -13.15 16.27 15.84
N TYR A 463 -12.68 17.41 16.28
CA TYR A 463 -11.27 17.82 16.18
C TYR A 463 -10.74 18.21 17.56
N SER A 464 -9.57 17.72 17.92
CA SER A 464 -8.85 18.21 19.09
C SER A 464 -8.40 19.67 18.88
N PRO A 465 -8.09 20.42 19.93
CA PRO A 465 -7.51 21.76 19.80
C PRO A 465 -6.20 21.75 18.98
N GLU A 466 -5.39 20.72 19.12
CA GLU A 466 -4.15 20.53 18.37
C GLU A 466 -4.42 20.33 16.87
N ALA A 467 -5.43 19.52 16.53
CA ALA A 467 -5.83 19.28 15.15
C ALA A 467 -6.39 20.57 14.50
N GLU A 468 -7.21 21.34 15.22
CA GLU A 468 -7.75 22.64 14.75
C GLU A 468 -6.62 23.61 14.40
N LYS A 469 -5.64 23.73 15.30
CA LYS A 469 -4.48 24.60 15.12
C LYS A 469 -3.62 24.13 13.93
N ALA A 470 -3.38 22.83 13.83
CA ALA A 470 -2.57 22.25 12.76
C ALA A 470 -3.23 22.49 11.39
N ILE A 471 -4.54 22.27 11.26
CA ILE A 471 -5.28 22.50 10.02
C ILE A 471 -5.17 23.96 9.58
N ALA A 472 -5.42 24.90 10.50
CA ALA A 472 -5.30 26.34 10.21
C ALA A 472 -3.90 26.71 9.72
N ASN A 473 -2.86 26.14 10.34
CA ASN A 473 -1.48 26.39 9.99
C ASN A 473 -1.10 25.82 8.62
N ILE A 474 -1.57 24.61 8.31
CA ILE A 474 -1.35 23.94 7.02
C ILE A 474 -2.01 24.74 5.88
N GLU A 475 -3.23 25.19 6.07
CA GLU A 475 -3.94 26.04 5.08
C GLU A 475 -3.21 27.39 4.89
N LYS A 476 -2.74 28.00 5.98
CA LYS A 476 -1.94 29.23 5.92
C LYS A 476 -0.63 29.05 5.15
N MET A 477 -0.01 27.89 5.26
CA MET A 477 1.20 27.55 4.48
C MET A 477 0.93 27.29 3.00
N GLY A 478 -0.33 27.27 2.55
CA GLY A 478 -0.70 27.10 1.15
C GLY A 478 -0.99 25.67 0.71
N TYR A 479 -1.22 24.73 1.64
CA TYR A 479 -1.47 23.31 1.34
C TYR A 479 -2.94 22.89 1.38
N LYS A 480 -3.86 23.83 1.34
CA LYS A 480 -5.31 23.58 1.35
C LYS A 480 -5.76 22.63 0.24
N GLU A 481 -5.17 22.73 -0.94
CA GLU A 481 -5.55 21.94 -2.12
C GLU A 481 -5.03 20.50 -2.10
N TYR A 482 -4.19 20.13 -1.15
CA TYR A 482 -3.71 18.77 -1.02
C TYR A 482 -4.84 17.81 -0.65
N PRO A 483 -4.87 16.59 -1.22
CA PRO A 483 -5.80 15.56 -0.77
C PRO A 483 -5.48 15.12 0.66
N VAL A 484 -6.47 14.55 1.33
CA VAL A 484 -6.34 14.06 2.71
C VAL A 484 -6.06 12.57 2.72
N CYS A 485 -5.08 12.17 3.51
CA CYS A 485 -4.77 10.79 3.83
C CYS A 485 -5.25 10.50 5.27
N MET A 486 -6.35 9.77 5.40
CA MET A 486 -6.88 9.40 6.71
C MET A 486 -6.05 8.26 7.32
N ALA A 487 -5.46 8.52 8.48
CA ALA A 487 -4.76 7.53 9.27
C ALA A 487 -5.70 6.96 10.34
N LYS A 488 -6.22 5.78 10.08
CA LYS A 488 -7.26 5.12 10.89
C LYS A 488 -6.92 3.64 11.04
N ASN A 489 -7.46 2.98 12.06
CA ASN A 489 -7.36 1.53 12.15
C ASN A 489 -8.00 0.86 10.92
N GLN A 490 -7.51 -0.31 10.57
CA GLN A 490 -7.95 -1.04 9.38
C GLN A 490 -9.14 -2.00 9.62
N PHE A 491 -9.53 -2.23 10.87
CA PHE A 491 -10.45 -3.32 11.23
C PHE A 491 -11.93 -2.91 11.21
N SER A 492 -12.23 -1.64 11.17
CA SER A 492 -13.60 -1.10 11.21
C SER A 492 -13.71 0.16 10.36
N PHE A 493 -14.93 0.47 9.91
CA PHE A 493 -15.23 1.79 9.35
C PHE A 493 -15.08 2.90 10.41
N SER A 494 -15.34 2.58 11.68
CA SER A 494 -15.13 3.50 12.80
C SER A 494 -13.64 3.63 13.15
N ASP A 495 -13.29 4.67 13.89
CA ASP A 495 -12.00 4.79 14.56
C ASP A 495 -11.90 3.88 15.80
N ASP A 496 -13.00 3.28 16.23
CA ASP A 496 -13.06 2.21 17.23
C ASP A 496 -13.02 0.84 16.52
N LYS A 497 -11.89 0.14 16.63
CA LYS A 497 -11.65 -1.16 15.99
C LYS A 497 -12.58 -2.29 16.44
N THR A 498 -13.32 -2.10 17.54
CA THR A 498 -14.24 -3.11 18.07
C THR A 498 -15.63 -3.05 17.41
N LYS A 499 -15.93 -1.98 16.68
CA LYS A 499 -17.21 -1.80 15.98
C LYS A 499 -17.17 -2.48 14.62
N LEU A 500 -17.59 -3.75 14.58
CA LEU A 500 -17.60 -4.58 13.38
C LEU A 500 -18.85 -4.37 12.52
N GLY A 501 -18.84 -4.95 11.32
CA GLY A 501 -19.96 -4.90 10.40
C GLY A 501 -20.11 -3.54 9.71
N ARG A 502 -21.25 -2.92 9.87
CA ARG A 502 -21.54 -1.56 9.36
C ARG A 502 -22.00 -0.69 10.52
N PRO A 503 -21.08 -0.14 11.31
CA PRO A 503 -21.43 0.70 12.46
C PRO A 503 -22.15 1.97 12.05
N THR A 504 -23.03 2.45 12.91
CA THR A 504 -23.80 3.69 12.76
C THR A 504 -23.74 4.48 14.07
N GLY A 505 -24.15 5.76 14.03
CA GLY A 505 -24.24 6.58 15.24
C GLY A 505 -22.89 6.91 15.87
N PHE A 506 -21.82 7.02 15.08
CA PHE A 506 -20.50 7.35 15.57
C PHE A 506 -19.92 8.57 14.85
N LYS A 507 -18.94 9.20 15.48
CA LYS A 507 -18.14 10.26 14.89
C LYS A 507 -16.69 9.83 14.78
N ILE A 508 -15.98 10.35 13.78
CA ILE A 508 -14.54 10.20 13.66
C ILE A 508 -13.87 11.32 14.47
N ASN A 509 -12.89 10.95 15.30
CA ASN A 509 -12.20 11.88 16.17
C ASN A 509 -10.79 12.14 15.64
N ILE A 510 -10.55 13.33 15.11
CA ILE A 510 -9.23 13.74 14.61
C ILE A 510 -8.44 14.32 15.78
N ARG A 511 -7.37 13.62 16.17
CA ARG A 511 -6.51 14.05 17.28
C ARG A 511 -5.36 14.95 16.85
N ASP A 512 -4.88 14.80 15.61
CA ASP A 512 -3.79 15.61 15.07
C ASP A 512 -3.80 15.57 13.54
N VAL A 513 -3.15 16.55 12.93
CA VAL A 513 -3.03 16.67 11.47
C VAL A 513 -1.62 17.18 11.15
N TYR A 514 -0.98 16.61 10.14
CA TYR A 514 0.29 17.12 9.63
C TYR A 514 0.34 17.04 8.10
N VAL A 515 1.23 17.80 7.48
CA VAL A 515 1.41 17.79 6.04
C VAL A 515 2.66 17.01 5.65
N SER A 516 2.49 16.05 4.72
CA SER A 516 3.59 15.44 3.98
C SER A 516 3.80 16.27 2.71
N ALA A 517 4.49 17.40 2.85
CA ALA A 517 4.55 18.42 1.81
C ALA A 517 5.23 17.93 0.53
N GLY A 518 6.23 17.08 0.65
CA GLY A 518 6.92 16.47 -0.50
C GLY A 518 6.09 15.40 -1.19
N ALA A 519 5.40 14.56 -0.43
CA ALA A 519 4.45 13.58 -0.99
C ALA A 519 3.23 14.27 -1.60
N GLY A 520 2.80 15.38 -1.03
CA GLY A 520 1.69 16.18 -1.53
C GLY A 520 0.34 15.74 -1.01
N PHE A 521 0.25 15.35 0.25
CA PHE A 521 -1.01 15.09 0.94
C PHE A 521 -0.96 15.53 2.41
N VAL A 522 -2.12 15.68 2.99
CA VAL A 522 -2.30 16.01 4.41
C VAL A 522 -2.74 14.75 5.15
N VAL A 523 -2.05 14.43 6.25
CA VAL A 523 -2.37 13.25 7.06
C VAL A 523 -3.23 13.65 8.25
N ALA A 524 -4.42 13.08 8.36
CA ALA A 524 -5.33 13.27 9.47
C ALA A 524 -5.33 12.04 10.36
N LEU A 525 -4.87 12.19 11.60
CA LEU A 525 -4.68 11.12 12.56
C LEU A 525 -5.92 10.92 13.43
N THR A 526 -6.46 9.71 13.41
CA THR A 526 -7.48 9.25 14.36
C THR A 526 -6.81 8.33 15.37
N GLY A 527 -7.13 8.41 16.64
CA GLY A 527 -6.62 7.48 17.64
C GLY A 527 -5.09 7.29 17.63
N SER A 528 -4.63 6.14 18.11
CA SER A 528 -3.19 5.78 18.15
C SER A 528 -2.82 4.98 16.91
N ILE A 529 -2.14 5.61 15.97
CA ILE A 529 -1.62 4.96 14.77
C ILE A 529 -0.13 4.66 14.96
N MET A 530 0.25 3.39 14.77
CA MET A 530 1.61 2.93 14.95
C MET A 530 2.44 3.18 13.69
N THR A 531 3.43 4.05 13.79
CA THR A 531 4.45 4.28 12.75
C THR A 531 5.74 3.50 12.99
N MET A 532 5.88 2.91 14.16
CA MET A 532 6.93 1.96 14.52
C MET A 532 6.29 0.78 15.24
N PRO A 533 5.96 -0.31 14.52
CA PRO A 533 5.39 -1.51 15.12
C PRO A 533 6.38 -2.18 16.06
N GLY A 534 5.86 -2.89 17.04
CA GLY A 534 6.68 -3.77 17.89
C GLY A 534 6.54 -5.24 17.47
N LEU A 535 7.50 -6.05 17.86
CA LEU A 535 7.38 -7.49 17.72
C LEU A 535 6.31 -8.04 18.69
N SER A 536 5.57 -9.05 18.26
CA SER A 536 4.59 -9.75 19.09
C SER A 536 5.27 -10.67 20.11
N LYS A 537 4.49 -11.28 21.01
CA LYS A 537 5.01 -12.28 21.95
C LYS A 537 5.62 -13.50 21.24
N SER A 538 5.09 -13.85 20.07
CA SER A 538 5.59 -14.94 19.23
C SER A 538 5.75 -14.42 17.81
N PRO A 539 6.84 -13.68 17.52
CA PRO A 539 7.07 -13.13 16.19
C PRO A 539 7.39 -14.24 15.19
N ALA A 540 7.12 -13.99 13.91
CA ALA A 540 7.44 -14.90 12.81
C ALA A 540 8.92 -15.30 12.79
N ALA A 541 9.80 -14.42 13.26
CA ALA A 541 11.23 -14.66 13.39
C ALA A 541 11.58 -15.94 14.19
N PHE A 542 10.72 -16.39 15.08
CA PHE A 542 10.97 -17.64 15.85
C PHE A 542 10.97 -18.90 14.98
N GLY A 543 10.26 -18.86 13.85
CA GLY A 543 10.15 -20.01 12.95
C GLY A 543 11.01 -19.91 11.69
N ILE A 544 11.66 -18.77 11.45
CA ILE A 544 12.52 -18.56 10.27
C ILE A 544 13.93 -19.09 10.59
N ASP A 545 14.50 -19.88 9.68
CA ASP A 545 15.82 -20.47 9.87
C ASP A 545 16.57 -20.60 8.53
N LEU A 546 17.85 -20.87 8.62
CA LEU A 546 18.74 -21.13 7.50
C LEU A 546 19.40 -22.50 7.70
N THR A 547 19.18 -23.40 6.76
CA THR A 547 19.81 -24.73 6.79
C THR A 547 21.31 -24.64 6.45
N ASP A 548 22.07 -25.68 6.79
CA ASP A 548 23.53 -25.73 6.52
C ASP A 548 23.88 -25.65 5.03
N ASP A 549 22.97 -26.05 4.16
CA ASP A 549 23.12 -25.93 2.71
C ASP A 549 22.58 -24.61 2.12
N GLY A 550 22.21 -23.67 3.00
CA GLY A 550 21.80 -22.32 2.62
C GLY A 550 20.35 -22.16 2.19
N LYS A 551 19.48 -23.09 2.54
CA LYS A 551 18.04 -23.03 2.27
C LYS A 551 17.31 -22.32 3.42
N ILE A 552 16.48 -21.32 3.09
CA ILE A 552 15.65 -20.64 4.07
C ILE A 552 14.39 -21.47 4.35
N THR A 553 14.02 -21.57 5.62
CA THR A 553 12.81 -22.26 6.07
C THR A 553 11.95 -21.31 6.92
N GLY A 554 10.66 -21.60 7.02
CA GLY A 554 9.74 -20.87 7.89
C GLY A 554 9.37 -19.45 7.42
N LEU A 555 9.78 -19.05 6.23
CA LEU A 555 9.37 -17.77 5.63
C LEU A 555 8.02 -17.98 4.91
N PHE A 556 6.93 -17.98 5.67
CA PHE A 556 5.51 -18.20 5.25
C PHE A 556 5.15 -19.59 4.72
#